data_85276eaec229a90cf74527aaf998c86b
#
_entry.id   85276eaec229a90cf74527aaf998c86b
#
_cell.length_a   1.000
_cell.length_b   1.000
_cell.length_c   1.000
_cell.angle_alpha   90.00
_cell.angle_beta   90.00
_cell.angle_gamma   90.00
#
_symmetry.space_group_name_H-M   'P 1'
#
loop_
_entity.id
_entity.type
_entity.pdbx_description
1 polymer ?
#
loop_
_entity_poly.entity_id
_entity_poly.type
_entity_poly.pdbx_seq_one_letter_code
_entity_poly.pdbx_strand_id
1 'polypeptide(L)'
;MIFGRTTRGERQQDPDYPLEVVPQSARRSPAGLFVLLVSFFFFTPTMLAGGQTSVGFRFSDYLGLALIAAAVLAVYAALMGVISSRSGLSTVLITKVCLGRAGGKWSALLLGGTQVGWFAVTLATLSDLIGRALSLEYTWPLVLVFGAVTAMAAYRGAKGLEMLGWVAIPLLLALCIWVTQRAVGDIGGWGELMATEPITEISAGSALTVLIGTFVSGSTQVGNWSRFSRTDRGALVSIFVAVIVAQYAMYFFGGLGSAAYGEPDFVLALYEMGLVAAGAGLLLVALWTTNENTAYAFGVAGSELFSVNDKRPFVAGGAALGVVFALTGIYESLSTFLVLLGTFVPPLGGAIMGQFYLVWRGRLPRRHLTRTGGLTGLPAVRVSCFVAYLLGTATASAGSVFDFGIPAVQGIVVAAVAAPLCHVLFARRSGRTPDDDASGSFADGPTPRTTEQKAGD
;
A
#
# COMPACT_ATOMS: atom_id res chain seq x y z
N MET A 1 2.20 -0.67 43.07
CA MET A 1 3.68 -0.69 43.00
C MET A 1 4.16 -2.12 42.91
N ILE A 2 4.48 -2.60 41.70
CA ILE A 2 5.40 -3.74 41.49
C ILE A 2 6.02 -3.47 40.11
N PHE A 3 7.12 -2.73 40.09
CA PHE A 3 8.02 -2.68 38.94
C PHE A 3 8.95 -3.90 39.03
N GLY A 4 8.61 -4.96 38.28
CA GLY A 4 9.53 -6.06 38.04
C GLY A 4 10.73 -5.57 37.25
N ARG A 5 11.92 -5.59 37.85
CA ARG A 5 13.21 -5.42 37.14
C ARG A 5 13.34 -6.55 36.13
N THR A 6 13.09 -6.27 34.87
CA THR A 6 13.48 -7.15 33.74
C THR A 6 15.00 -7.14 33.63
N THR A 7 15.58 -8.31 33.72
CA THR A 7 17.00 -8.60 33.52
C THR A 7 17.47 -8.13 32.17
N ARG A 8 18.58 -7.41 32.14
CA ARG A 8 19.31 -6.89 30.96
C ARG A 8 19.83 -8.06 30.12
N GLY A 9 19.03 -8.59 29.17
CA GLY A 9 19.48 -9.71 28.33
C GLY A 9 18.58 -10.09 27.18
N GLU A 10 17.28 -9.99 27.29
CA GLU A 10 16.36 -10.30 26.21
C GLU A 10 15.88 -9.00 25.57
N ARG A 11 16.47 -8.62 24.43
CA ARG A 11 15.86 -7.61 23.54
C ARG A 11 14.48 -8.12 23.20
N GLN A 12 13.45 -7.50 23.73
CA GLN A 12 12.06 -7.83 23.44
C GLN A 12 11.87 -7.67 21.93
N GLN A 13 11.77 -8.80 21.23
CA GLN A 13 11.64 -8.84 19.78
C GLN A 13 10.32 -8.19 19.40
N ASP A 14 10.33 -7.25 18.44
CA ASP A 14 9.10 -6.62 17.94
C ASP A 14 8.20 -7.72 17.34
N PRO A 15 6.95 -7.88 17.79
CA PRO A 15 6.05 -8.94 17.33
C PRO A 15 5.71 -8.85 15.84
N ASP A 16 6.04 -7.73 15.19
CA ASP A 16 5.78 -7.53 13.76
C ASP A 16 7.00 -7.84 12.86
N TYR A 17 8.11 -8.33 13.41
CA TYR A 17 9.28 -8.80 12.64
C TYR A 17 9.77 -7.79 11.60
N PRO A 18 10.11 -6.54 11.94
CA PRO A 18 10.43 -5.51 10.94
C PRO A 18 11.67 -5.82 10.11
N LEU A 19 12.68 -6.51 10.68
CA LEU A 19 13.94 -6.87 10.01
C LEU A 19 14.11 -8.37 9.75
N GLU A 20 13.10 -9.18 10.02
CA GLU A 20 13.19 -10.63 10.00
C GLU A 20 12.05 -11.27 9.21
N VAL A 21 12.22 -12.56 8.87
CA VAL A 21 11.16 -13.37 8.26
C VAL A 21 10.07 -13.66 9.28
N VAL A 22 8.81 -13.44 8.93
CA VAL A 22 7.65 -13.80 9.75
C VAL A 22 7.56 -15.32 9.87
N PRO A 23 7.68 -15.91 11.09
CA PRO A 23 7.59 -17.34 11.30
C PRO A 23 6.17 -17.85 11.02
N GLN A 24 6.03 -19.14 10.66
CA GLN A 24 4.73 -19.73 10.33
C GLN A 24 3.70 -19.62 11.48
N SER A 25 4.17 -19.69 12.75
CA SER A 25 3.33 -19.54 13.94
C SER A 25 2.66 -18.17 14.08
N ALA A 26 3.28 -17.11 13.53
CA ALA A 26 2.77 -15.74 13.56
C ALA A 26 1.90 -15.40 12.34
N ARG A 27 1.73 -16.33 11.39
CA ARG A 27 0.99 -16.08 10.16
C ARG A 27 -0.52 -16.24 10.35
N ARG A 28 -1.27 -15.48 9.57
CA ARG A 28 -2.73 -15.30 9.67
C ARG A 28 -3.51 -16.16 8.68
N SER A 29 -4.79 -16.36 8.99
CA SER A 29 -5.74 -16.99 8.07
C SER A 29 -6.01 -16.09 6.86
N PRO A 30 -6.46 -16.65 5.71
CA PRO A 30 -6.86 -15.85 4.55
C PRO A 30 -7.95 -14.82 4.87
N ALA A 31 -8.92 -15.15 5.73
CA ALA A 31 -10.00 -14.23 6.12
C ALA A 31 -9.49 -13.03 6.91
N GLY A 32 -8.61 -13.24 7.91
CA GLY A 32 -8.00 -12.12 8.66
C GLY A 32 -7.13 -11.23 7.77
N LEU A 33 -6.40 -11.83 6.81
CA LEU A 33 -5.65 -11.08 5.81
C LEU A 33 -6.58 -10.28 4.88
N PHE A 34 -7.67 -10.87 4.42
CA PHE A 34 -8.66 -10.21 3.56
C PHE A 34 -9.25 -8.96 4.24
N VAL A 35 -9.72 -9.08 5.48
CA VAL A 35 -10.30 -7.93 6.23
C VAL A 35 -9.28 -6.81 6.41
N LEU A 36 -8.05 -7.15 6.79
CA LEU A 36 -6.98 -6.18 6.95
C LEU A 36 -6.68 -5.47 5.62
N LEU A 37 -6.67 -6.20 4.49
CA LEU A 37 -6.42 -5.63 3.18
C LEU A 37 -7.59 -4.78 2.68
N VAL A 38 -8.85 -5.20 2.87
CA VAL A 38 -10.03 -4.37 2.54
C VAL A 38 -9.96 -3.05 3.31
N SER A 39 -9.63 -3.09 4.61
CA SER A 39 -9.45 -1.89 5.43
C SER A 39 -8.34 -0.97 4.89
N PHE A 40 -7.25 -1.54 4.38
CA PHE A 40 -6.14 -0.77 3.79
C PHE A 40 -6.51 -0.16 2.44
N PHE A 41 -7.26 -0.89 1.59
CA PHE A 41 -7.66 -0.43 0.26
C PHE A 41 -8.92 0.43 0.27
N PHE A 42 -9.67 0.48 1.35
CA PHE A 42 -10.83 1.36 1.52
C PHE A 42 -10.35 2.79 1.86
N PHE A 43 -10.02 3.55 0.83
CA PHE A 43 -9.21 4.76 0.92
C PHE A 43 -9.94 5.97 0.32
N THR A 44 -10.28 6.96 1.15
CA THR A 44 -11.09 8.12 0.75
C THR A 44 -10.50 8.94 -0.40
N PRO A 45 -9.17 9.19 -0.51
CA PRO A 45 -8.61 9.86 -1.69
C PRO A 45 -8.86 9.12 -3.01
N THR A 46 -9.09 7.80 -2.98
CA THR A 46 -9.51 7.03 -4.16
C THR A 46 -10.95 7.38 -4.57
N MET A 47 -11.83 7.67 -3.60
CA MET A 47 -13.19 8.16 -3.90
C MET A 47 -13.13 9.52 -4.59
N LEU A 48 -12.32 10.46 -4.07
CA LEU A 48 -12.13 11.78 -4.67
C LEU A 48 -11.62 11.67 -6.12
N ALA A 49 -10.61 10.83 -6.36
CA ALA A 49 -10.11 10.58 -7.72
C ALA A 49 -11.17 9.94 -8.62
N GLY A 50 -12.01 9.06 -8.08
CA GLY A 50 -13.17 8.51 -8.77
C GLY A 50 -14.15 9.59 -9.19
N GLY A 51 -14.51 10.49 -8.29
CA GLY A 51 -15.37 11.64 -8.58
C GLY A 51 -14.78 12.57 -9.64
N GLN A 52 -13.51 12.95 -9.47
CA GLN A 52 -12.81 13.83 -10.42
C GLN A 52 -12.66 13.24 -11.83
N THR A 53 -12.59 11.92 -11.96
CA THR A 53 -12.48 11.28 -13.27
C THR A 53 -13.82 10.96 -13.91
N SER A 54 -14.86 10.69 -13.11
CA SER A 54 -16.19 10.31 -13.61
C SER A 54 -16.86 11.42 -14.41
N VAL A 55 -16.57 12.69 -14.10
CA VAL A 55 -17.13 13.86 -14.82
C VAL A 55 -16.77 13.90 -16.30
N GLY A 56 -15.75 13.15 -16.74
CA GLY A 56 -15.30 13.08 -18.12
C GLY A 56 -15.99 12.00 -18.96
N PHE A 57 -16.90 11.21 -18.37
CA PHE A 57 -17.50 10.05 -19.03
C PHE A 57 -18.99 9.93 -18.69
N ARG A 58 -19.73 9.27 -19.58
CA ARG A 58 -21.02 8.71 -19.18
C ARG A 58 -20.79 7.72 -18.04
N PHE A 59 -21.65 7.75 -17.01
CA PHE A 59 -21.40 6.98 -15.79
C PHE A 59 -21.20 5.47 -16.05
N SER A 60 -21.96 4.89 -17.00
CA SER A 60 -21.79 3.50 -17.45
C SER A 60 -20.39 3.21 -18.00
N ASP A 61 -19.82 4.11 -18.79
CA ASP A 61 -18.50 3.95 -19.43
C ASP A 61 -17.40 4.16 -18.39
N TYR A 62 -17.59 5.12 -17.48
CA TYR A 62 -16.71 5.32 -16.33
C TYR A 62 -16.58 4.07 -15.47
N LEU A 63 -17.68 3.36 -15.18
CA LEU A 63 -17.65 2.12 -14.42
C LEU A 63 -16.80 1.03 -15.08
N GLY A 64 -16.81 0.97 -16.43
CA GLY A 64 -15.92 0.08 -17.19
C GLY A 64 -14.44 0.44 -16.99
N LEU A 65 -14.07 1.72 -17.07
CA LEU A 65 -12.71 2.20 -16.84
C LEU A 65 -12.26 1.97 -15.38
N ALA A 66 -13.15 2.22 -14.41
CA ALA A 66 -12.91 1.98 -13.00
C ALA A 66 -12.62 0.48 -12.71
N LEU A 67 -13.36 -0.43 -13.36
CA LEU A 67 -13.11 -1.87 -13.25
C LEU A 67 -11.76 -2.28 -13.84
N ILE A 68 -11.39 -1.72 -15.00
CA ILE A 68 -10.06 -1.96 -15.61
C ILE A 68 -8.96 -1.49 -14.66
N ALA A 69 -9.07 -0.27 -14.11
CA ALA A 69 -8.09 0.27 -13.16
C ALA A 69 -7.97 -0.61 -11.91
N ALA A 70 -9.09 -1.03 -11.31
CA ALA A 70 -9.11 -1.92 -10.16
C ALA A 70 -8.49 -3.30 -10.49
N ALA A 71 -8.76 -3.85 -11.68
CA ALA A 71 -8.19 -5.13 -12.11
C ALA A 71 -6.66 -5.05 -12.30
N VAL A 72 -6.17 -3.98 -12.91
CA VAL A 72 -4.71 -3.75 -13.06
C VAL A 72 -4.03 -3.68 -11.70
N LEU A 73 -4.59 -2.90 -10.78
CA LEU A 73 -4.07 -2.80 -9.41
C LEU A 73 -4.14 -4.14 -8.66
N ALA A 74 -5.24 -4.90 -8.84
CA ALA A 74 -5.41 -6.20 -8.18
C ALA A 74 -4.39 -7.22 -8.65
N VAL A 75 -4.13 -7.31 -9.95
CA VAL A 75 -3.09 -8.20 -10.51
C VAL A 75 -1.72 -7.80 -9.98
N TYR A 76 -1.39 -6.51 -10.05
CA TYR A 76 -0.11 -5.99 -9.58
C TYR A 76 0.10 -6.27 -8.08
N ALA A 77 -0.87 -5.90 -7.23
CA ALA A 77 -0.80 -6.12 -5.79
C ALA A 77 -0.72 -7.62 -5.45
N ALA A 78 -1.49 -8.47 -6.12
CA ALA A 78 -1.47 -9.91 -5.88
C ALA A 78 -0.11 -10.53 -6.22
N LEU A 79 0.51 -10.13 -7.33
CA LEU A 79 1.85 -10.57 -7.70
C LEU A 79 2.90 -10.12 -6.67
N MET A 80 2.87 -8.85 -6.24
CA MET A 80 3.74 -8.35 -5.18
C MET A 80 3.50 -9.07 -3.85
N GLY A 81 2.25 -9.33 -3.51
CA GLY A 81 1.86 -9.99 -2.27
C GLY A 81 2.30 -11.45 -2.18
N VAL A 82 2.29 -12.20 -3.29
CA VAL A 82 2.80 -13.58 -3.34
C VAL A 82 4.31 -13.62 -3.04
N ILE A 83 5.09 -12.65 -3.52
CA ILE A 83 6.52 -12.57 -3.21
C ILE A 83 6.73 -12.51 -1.68
N SER A 84 5.98 -11.64 -1.01
CA SER A 84 6.09 -11.45 0.44
C SER A 84 5.53 -12.62 1.23
N SER A 85 4.43 -13.24 0.78
CA SER A 85 3.88 -14.46 1.39
C SER A 85 4.88 -15.61 1.39
N ARG A 86 5.53 -15.86 0.24
CA ARG A 86 6.57 -16.90 0.10
C ARG A 86 7.77 -16.65 0.97
N SER A 87 8.23 -15.41 0.99
CA SER A 87 9.46 -15.05 1.69
C SER A 87 9.27 -14.81 3.18
N GLY A 88 8.09 -14.40 3.61
CA GLY A 88 7.83 -13.87 4.96
C GLY A 88 8.49 -12.51 5.21
N LEU A 89 8.97 -11.82 4.15
CA LEU A 89 9.68 -10.55 4.23
C LEU A 89 8.74 -9.38 3.86
N SER A 90 8.97 -8.22 4.49
CA SER A 90 8.33 -6.97 4.10
C SER A 90 8.82 -6.49 2.74
N THR A 91 8.09 -5.59 2.09
CA THR A 91 8.49 -5.04 0.79
C THR A 91 9.89 -4.41 0.83
N VAL A 92 10.21 -3.65 1.87
CA VAL A 92 11.55 -3.04 2.02
C VAL A 92 12.67 -4.08 2.16
N LEU A 93 12.42 -5.18 2.87
CA LEU A 93 13.40 -6.27 2.99
C LEU A 93 13.57 -7.03 1.68
N ILE A 94 12.49 -7.27 0.94
CA ILE A 94 12.56 -7.87 -0.40
C ILE A 94 13.38 -6.97 -1.33
N THR A 95 13.14 -5.65 -1.29
CA THR A 95 13.92 -4.70 -2.08
C THR A 95 15.40 -4.76 -1.72
N LYS A 96 15.73 -4.88 -0.44
CA LYS A 96 17.12 -5.08 0.02
C LYS A 96 17.75 -6.35 -0.55
N VAL A 97 16.99 -7.43 -0.65
CA VAL A 97 17.46 -8.67 -1.29
C VAL A 97 17.64 -8.47 -2.81
N CYS A 98 16.71 -7.78 -3.48
CA CYS A 98 16.73 -7.55 -4.92
C CYS A 98 17.79 -6.54 -5.38
N LEU A 99 17.90 -5.41 -4.68
CA LEU A 99 18.76 -4.29 -5.07
C LEU A 99 20.08 -4.21 -4.30
N GLY A 100 20.24 -4.99 -3.23
CA GLY A 100 21.38 -4.92 -2.33
C GLY A 100 21.17 -3.99 -1.14
N ARG A 101 22.20 -3.86 -0.26
CA ARG A 101 22.09 -3.11 1.00
C ARG A 101 21.78 -1.63 0.80
N ALA A 102 22.44 -0.98 -0.16
CA ALA A 102 22.18 0.44 -0.48
C ALA A 102 20.81 0.62 -1.13
N GLY A 103 20.41 -0.31 -2.04
CA GLY A 103 19.07 -0.32 -2.63
C GLY A 103 17.97 -0.52 -1.59
N GLY A 104 18.20 -1.34 -0.56
CA GLY A 104 17.30 -1.50 0.57
C GLY A 104 17.09 -0.19 1.33
N LYS A 105 18.16 0.55 1.62
CA LYS A 105 18.07 1.86 2.28
C LYS A 105 17.37 2.91 1.41
N TRP A 106 17.67 2.92 0.12
CA TRP A 106 16.97 3.77 -0.85
C TRP A 106 15.47 3.48 -0.86
N SER A 107 15.08 2.21 -0.96
CA SER A 107 13.67 1.84 -0.96
C SER A 107 12.98 2.13 0.38
N ALA A 108 13.66 1.95 1.50
CA ALA A 108 13.12 2.30 2.80
C ALA A 108 12.85 3.80 2.92
N LEU A 109 13.75 4.64 2.40
CA LEU A 109 13.55 6.09 2.32
C LEU A 109 12.39 6.44 1.38
N LEU A 110 12.37 5.87 0.16
CA LEU A 110 11.33 6.11 -0.82
C LEU A 110 9.96 5.66 -0.31
N LEU A 111 9.83 4.39 0.09
CA LEU A 111 8.56 3.80 0.52
C LEU A 111 8.11 4.36 1.88
N GLY A 112 9.02 4.55 2.82
CA GLY A 112 8.72 5.16 4.12
C GLY A 112 8.34 6.63 3.98
N GLY A 113 9.09 7.40 3.19
CA GLY A 113 8.78 8.81 2.90
C GLY A 113 7.42 9.00 2.24
N THR A 114 7.07 8.14 1.26
CA THR A 114 5.74 8.18 0.65
C THR A 114 4.62 7.91 1.66
N GLN A 115 4.83 7.01 2.62
CA GLN A 115 3.82 6.74 3.65
C GLN A 115 3.70 7.89 4.66
N VAL A 116 4.80 8.57 5.00
CA VAL A 116 4.74 9.81 5.80
C VAL A 116 3.96 10.89 5.05
N GLY A 117 4.18 11.04 3.74
CA GLY A 117 3.42 11.96 2.90
C GLY A 117 1.92 11.62 2.88
N TRP A 118 1.56 10.36 2.68
CA TRP A 118 0.16 9.91 2.74
C TRP A 118 -0.47 10.14 4.12
N PHE A 119 0.26 9.86 5.20
CA PHE A 119 -0.19 10.16 6.55
C PHE A 119 -0.51 11.64 6.72
N ALA A 120 0.35 12.51 6.22
CA ALA A 120 0.17 13.96 6.30
C ALA A 120 -1.05 14.43 5.47
N VAL A 121 -1.18 13.97 4.22
CA VAL A 121 -2.31 14.31 3.34
C VAL A 121 -3.64 13.86 3.94
N THR A 122 -3.74 12.61 4.36
CA THR A 122 -4.99 12.08 4.93
C THR A 122 -5.32 12.71 6.28
N LEU A 123 -4.31 13.07 7.07
CA LEU A 123 -4.49 13.81 8.32
C LEU A 123 -5.01 15.22 8.09
N ALA A 124 -4.46 15.94 7.11
CA ALA A 124 -4.93 17.27 6.72
C ALA A 124 -6.38 17.21 6.20
N THR A 125 -6.69 16.27 5.29
CA THR A 125 -8.03 16.04 4.75
C THR A 125 -9.05 15.75 5.86
N LEU A 126 -8.73 14.82 6.78
CA LEU A 126 -9.59 14.48 7.91
C LEU A 126 -9.88 15.71 8.77
N SER A 127 -8.84 16.48 9.07
CA SER A 127 -8.95 17.65 9.92
C SER A 127 -9.76 18.79 9.27
N ASP A 128 -9.58 19.01 7.97
CA ASP A 128 -10.33 20.03 7.21
C ASP A 128 -11.81 19.67 7.13
N LEU A 129 -12.13 18.45 6.70
CA LEU A 129 -13.53 18.02 6.53
C LEU A 129 -14.29 17.94 7.87
N ILE A 130 -13.65 17.43 8.93
CA ILE A 130 -14.26 17.46 10.28
C ILE A 130 -14.38 18.90 10.80
N GLY A 131 -13.39 19.75 10.52
CA GLY A 131 -13.46 21.17 10.85
C GLY A 131 -14.66 21.86 10.19
N ARG A 132 -14.90 21.60 8.91
CA ARG A 132 -16.10 22.07 8.17
C ARG A 132 -17.39 21.54 8.80
N ALA A 133 -17.46 20.24 9.12
CA ALA A 133 -18.62 19.64 9.76
C ALA A 133 -18.97 20.28 11.11
N LEU A 134 -17.95 20.71 11.87
CA LEU A 134 -18.09 21.36 13.18
C LEU A 134 -18.07 22.90 13.11
N SER A 135 -17.98 23.47 11.90
CA SER A 135 -17.86 24.92 11.68
C SER A 135 -16.71 25.57 12.47
N LEU A 136 -15.56 24.87 12.55
CA LEU A 136 -14.40 25.39 13.29
C LEU A 136 -13.62 26.37 12.43
N GLU A 137 -13.17 27.47 13.03
CA GLU A 137 -12.33 28.48 12.40
C GLU A 137 -10.91 27.96 12.13
N TYR A 138 -10.40 27.11 13.02
CA TYR A 138 -9.05 26.56 12.94
C TYR A 138 -9.07 25.03 13.04
N THR A 139 -8.39 24.34 12.12
CA THR A 139 -8.33 22.88 12.06
C THR A 139 -7.04 22.28 12.62
N TRP A 140 -6.01 23.11 12.89
CA TRP A 140 -4.73 22.63 13.44
C TRP A 140 -4.83 21.82 14.74
N PRO A 141 -5.77 22.08 15.69
CA PRO A 141 -5.89 21.23 16.87
C PRO A 141 -6.35 19.82 16.52
N LEU A 142 -7.21 19.67 15.49
CA LEU A 142 -7.64 18.37 15.00
C LEU A 142 -6.47 17.60 14.38
N VAL A 143 -5.58 18.28 13.64
CA VAL A 143 -4.34 17.67 13.09
C VAL A 143 -3.50 17.07 14.21
N LEU A 144 -3.31 17.78 15.32
CA LEU A 144 -2.54 17.27 16.47
C LEU A 144 -3.21 16.07 17.14
N VAL A 145 -4.52 16.18 17.40
CA VAL A 145 -5.29 15.13 18.08
C VAL A 145 -5.35 13.86 17.22
N PHE A 146 -5.77 13.97 15.98
CA PHE A 146 -5.87 12.81 15.09
C PHE A 146 -4.50 12.21 14.76
N GLY A 147 -3.47 13.04 14.60
CA GLY A 147 -2.10 12.57 14.41
C GLY A 147 -1.60 11.75 15.60
N ALA A 148 -1.81 12.23 16.82
CA ALA A 148 -1.40 11.50 18.03
C ALA A 148 -2.18 10.18 18.20
N VAL A 149 -3.49 10.21 17.99
CA VAL A 149 -4.36 9.04 18.20
C VAL A 149 -4.07 7.93 17.17
N THR A 150 -3.96 8.28 15.89
CA THR A 150 -3.65 7.31 14.82
C THR A 150 -2.23 6.74 14.94
N ALA A 151 -1.25 7.57 15.32
CA ALA A 151 0.10 7.09 15.61
C ALA A 151 0.14 6.12 16.80
N MET A 152 -0.63 6.39 17.86
CA MET A 152 -0.71 5.52 19.02
C MET A 152 -1.33 4.15 18.68
N ALA A 153 -2.32 4.10 17.78
CA ALA A 153 -2.90 2.87 17.29
C ALA A 153 -1.86 2.04 16.52
N ALA A 154 -1.14 2.64 15.57
CA ALA A 154 -0.07 2.00 14.82
C ALA A 154 1.10 1.50 15.69
N TYR A 155 1.39 2.20 16.78
CA TYR A 155 2.40 1.82 17.76
C TYR A 155 2.13 0.45 18.39
N ARG A 156 0.83 0.07 18.52
CA ARG A 156 0.40 -1.23 19.05
C ARG A 156 0.53 -2.40 18.07
N GLY A 157 0.74 -2.12 16.79
CA GLY A 157 1.05 -3.11 15.76
C GLY A 157 -0.15 -3.68 15.01
N ALA A 158 0.13 -4.61 14.10
CA ALA A 158 -0.81 -5.12 13.10
C ALA A 158 -2.09 -5.81 13.65
N LYS A 159 -2.12 -6.21 14.92
CA LYS A 159 -3.33 -6.76 15.55
C LYS A 159 -4.42 -5.70 15.78
N GLY A 160 -4.02 -4.47 16.09
CA GLY A 160 -4.95 -3.33 16.23
C GLY A 160 -5.67 -3.03 14.93
N LEU A 161 -4.93 -3.02 13.82
CA LEU A 161 -5.43 -2.80 12.47
C LEU A 161 -6.55 -3.77 12.07
N GLU A 162 -6.35 -5.07 12.32
CA GLU A 162 -7.35 -6.09 11.98
C GLU A 162 -8.65 -5.92 12.78
N MET A 163 -8.53 -5.66 14.09
CA MET A 163 -9.71 -5.50 14.96
C MET A 163 -10.55 -4.30 14.54
N LEU A 164 -9.92 -3.18 14.21
CA LEU A 164 -10.63 -1.99 13.74
C LEU A 164 -11.33 -2.24 12.41
N GLY A 165 -10.69 -2.96 11.47
CA GLY A 165 -11.27 -3.32 10.18
C GLY A 165 -12.56 -4.14 10.28
N TRP A 166 -12.63 -5.09 11.22
CA TRP A 166 -13.85 -5.91 11.43
C TRP A 166 -15.08 -5.10 11.83
N VAL A 167 -14.91 -3.98 12.51
CA VAL A 167 -16.00 -3.08 12.91
C VAL A 167 -16.28 -2.02 11.84
N ALA A 168 -15.20 -1.44 11.30
CA ALA A 168 -15.28 -0.32 10.37
C ALA A 168 -15.91 -0.70 9.03
N ILE A 169 -15.48 -1.83 8.42
CA ILE A 169 -15.91 -2.21 7.07
C ILE A 169 -17.43 -2.45 6.97
N PRO A 170 -18.09 -3.23 7.84
CA PRO A 170 -19.53 -3.41 7.78
C PRO A 170 -20.30 -2.10 7.91
N LEU A 171 -19.86 -1.22 8.82
CA LEU A 171 -20.49 0.08 9.04
C LEU A 171 -20.37 0.98 7.81
N LEU A 172 -19.19 1.06 7.21
CA LEU A 172 -18.94 1.82 5.99
C LEU A 172 -19.76 1.28 4.81
N LEU A 173 -19.82 -0.05 4.63
CA LEU A 173 -20.61 -0.66 3.57
C LEU A 173 -22.10 -0.36 3.74
N ALA A 174 -22.63 -0.47 4.96
CA ALA A 174 -24.03 -0.15 5.23
C ALA A 174 -24.35 1.31 4.89
N LEU A 175 -23.49 2.25 5.30
CA LEU A 175 -23.61 3.68 4.98
C LEU A 175 -23.57 3.89 3.46
N CYS A 176 -22.58 3.33 2.78
CA CYS A 176 -22.41 3.47 1.34
C CYS A 176 -23.62 2.90 0.55
N ILE A 177 -24.15 1.76 0.95
CA ILE A 177 -25.37 1.18 0.34
C ILE A 177 -26.56 2.11 0.54
N TRP A 178 -26.75 2.60 1.74
CA TRP A 178 -27.87 3.52 2.04
C TRP A 178 -27.77 4.82 1.24
N VAL A 179 -26.58 5.43 1.18
CA VAL A 179 -26.34 6.64 0.39
C VAL A 179 -26.55 6.39 -1.11
N THR A 180 -26.12 5.23 -1.61
CA THR A 180 -26.36 4.84 -3.01
C THR A 180 -27.85 4.78 -3.32
N GLN A 181 -28.65 4.14 -2.47
CA GLN A 181 -30.10 4.05 -2.67
C GLN A 181 -30.75 5.45 -2.69
N ARG A 182 -30.30 6.34 -1.82
CA ARG A 182 -30.80 7.71 -1.79
C ARG A 182 -30.40 8.49 -3.04
N ALA A 183 -29.12 8.47 -3.42
CA ALA A 183 -28.62 9.16 -4.61
C ALA A 183 -29.31 8.69 -5.91
N VAL A 184 -29.53 7.40 -6.03
CA VAL A 184 -30.28 6.81 -7.17
C VAL A 184 -31.75 7.28 -7.16
N GLY A 185 -32.36 7.39 -5.98
CA GLY A 185 -33.71 7.94 -5.86
C GLY A 185 -33.79 9.42 -6.24
N ASP A 186 -32.84 10.22 -5.77
CA ASP A 186 -32.80 11.66 -6.01
C ASP A 186 -32.58 12.01 -7.49
N ILE A 187 -31.79 11.19 -8.23
CA ILE A 187 -31.54 11.39 -9.68
C ILE A 187 -32.65 10.83 -10.59
N GLY A 188 -33.62 10.10 -10.05
CA GLY A 188 -34.74 9.52 -10.83
C GLY A 188 -34.58 8.05 -11.19
N GLY A 189 -33.57 7.36 -10.69
CA GLY A 189 -33.37 5.93 -10.84
C GLY A 189 -32.05 5.51 -11.49
N TRP A 190 -31.82 4.22 -11.52
CA TRP A 190 -30.59 3.65 -12.10
C TRP A 190 -30.40 3.98 -13.58
N GLY A 191 -31.49 4.10 -14.36
CA GLY A 191 -31.39 4.44 -15.79
C GLY A 191 -30.82 5.83 -16.00
N GLU A 192 -31.32 6.80 -15.26
CA GLU A 192 -30.84 8.19 -15.33
C GLU A 192 -29.40 8.30 -14.84
N LEU A 193 -29.05 7.63 -13.74
CA LEU A 193 -27.66 7.60 -13.27
C LEU A 193 -26.70 7.04 -14.32
N MET A 194 -27.04 5.91 -14.95
CA MET A 194 -26.18 5.30 -15.98
C MET A 194 -26.07 6.14 -17.26
N ALA A 195 -27.05 6.97 -17.54
CA ALA A 195 -27.12 7.83 -18.71
C ALA A 195 -26.57 9.24 -18.48
N THR A 196 -26.06 9.55 -17.26
CA THR A 196 -25.51 10.88 -16.94
C THR A 196 -24.44 11.26 -17.96
N GLU A 197 -24.62 12.39 -18.60
CA GLU A 197 -23.71 12.88 -19.65
C GLU A 197 -22.42 13.47 -19.04
N PRO A 198 -21.27 13.39 -19.75
CA PRO A 198 -20.02 13.96 -19.31
C PRO A 198 -20.10 15.50 -19.20
N ILE A 199 -19.48 16.07 -18.17
CA ILE A 199 -19.40 17.52 -17.95
C ILE A 199 -18.14 18.09 -18.60
N THR A 200 -17.07 17.30 -18.71
CA THR A 200 -15.79 17.70 -19.30
C THR A 200 -15.27 16.61 -20.23
N GLU A 201 -14.22 16.91 -20.99
CA GLU A 201 -13.52 15.91 -21.79
C GLU A 201 -12.27 15.42 -21.08
N ILE A 202 -12.23 14.14 -20.73
CA ILE A 202 -11.06 13.47 -20.15
C ILE A 202 -10.74 12.24 -21.01
N SER A 203 -9.47 12.09 -21.43
CA SER A 203 -9.08 10.88 -22.15
C SER A 203 -9.12 9.64 -21.24
N ALA A 204 -9.44 8.47 -21.82
CA ALA A 204 -9.43 7.22 -21.06
C ALA A 204 -8.03 6.88 -20.49
N GLY A 205 -6.95 7.26 -21.20
CA GLY A 205 -5.58 7.11 -20.71
C GLY A 205 -5.31 7.95 -19.47
N SER A 206 -5.71 9.22 -19.46
CA SER A 206 -5.58 10.12 -18.32
C SER A 206 -6.41 9.63 -17.13
N ALA A 207 -7.66 9.21 -17.36
CA ALA A 207 -8.52 8.65 -16.32
C ALA A 207 -7.90 7.40 -15.68
N LEU A 208 -7.42 6.43 -16.48
CA LEU A 208 -6.74 5.23 -15.98
C LEU A 208 -5.45 5.60 -15.22
N THR A 209 -4.70 6.61 -15.69
CA THR A 209 -3.49 7.08 -15.00
C THR A 209 -3.83 7.60 -13.60
N VAL A 210 -4.86 8.42 -13.48
CA VAL A 210 -5.31 8.94 -12.18
C VAL A 210 -5.80 7.81 -11.29
N LEU A 211 -6.75 6.98 -11.76
CA LEU A 211 -7.32 5.89 -10.97
C LEU A 211 -6.25 4.90 -10.48
N ILE A 212 -5.37 4.42 -11.36
CA ILE A 212 -4.28 3.51 -10.99
C ILE A 212 -3.29 4.23 -10.06
N GLY A 213 -2.97 5.48 -10.36
CA GLY A 213 -2.01 6.31 -9.61
C GLY A 213 -2.37 6.45 -8.14
N THR A 214 -3.65 6.52 -7.78
CA THR A 214 -4.11 6.72 -6.40
C THR A 214 -3.61 5.66 -5.43
N PHE A 215 -3.49 4.41 -5.86
CA PHE A 215 -3.15 3.31 -4.95
C PHE A 215 -1.98 2.42 -5.42
N VAL A 216 -1.30 2.73 -6.52
CA VAL A 216 -0.19 1.90 -7.02
C VAL A 216 0.99 1.83 -6.04
N SER A 217 1.25 2.89 -5.29
CA SER A 217 2.28 2.89 -4.24
C SER A 217 1.91 1.98 -3.08
N GLY A 218 0.66 1.99 -2.64
CA GLY A 218 0.12 1.07 -1.64
C GLY A 218 0.17 -0.39 -2.12
N SER A 219 -0.20 -0.63 -3.37
CA SER A 219 -0.10 -1.95 -4.01
C SER A 219 1.34 -2.47 -4.05
N THR A 220 2.34 -1.61 -4.29
CA THR A 220 3.77 -1.96 -4.20
C THR A 220 4.14 -2.42 -2.79
N GLN A 221 3.54 -1.81 -1.76
CA GLN A 221 3.84 -2.08 -0.35
C GLN A 221 2.95 -3.14 0.30
N VAL A 222 2.06 -3.80 -0.46
CA VAL A 222 1.16 -4.85 0.06
C VAL A 222 1.89 -5.97 0.79
N GLY A 223 3.18 -6.16 0.48
CA GLY A 223 4.08 -7.10 1.15
C GLY A 223 4.21 -6.89 2.66
N ASN A 224 3.99 -5.67 3.15
CA ASN A 224 4.05 -5.39 4.58
C ASN A 224 2.97 -6.16 5.36
N TRP A 225 1.85 -6.48 4.73
CA TRP A 225 0.74 -7.24 5.31
C TRP A 225 0.69 -8.68 4.81
N SER A 226 0.90 -8.91 3.50
CA SER A 226 0.81 -10.26 2.91
C SER A 226 1.89 -11.24 3.38
N ARG A 227 3.01 -10.75 3.93
CA ARG A 227 4.04 -11.58 4.59
C ARG A 227 3.50 -12.38 5.78
N PHE A 228 2.38 -11.95 6.35
CA PHE A 228 1.67 -12.69 7.40
C PHE A 228 0.71 -13.75 6.86
N SER A 229 0.60 -13.96 5.56
CA SER A 229 -0.24 -15.02 5.00
C SER A 229 0.33 -16.40 5.28
N ARG A 230 -0.55 -17.36 5.61
CA ARG A 230 -0.17 -18.77 5.79
C ARG A 230 0.17 -19.47 4.49
N THR A 231 -0.46 -19.08 3.39
CA THR A 231 -0.31 -19.74 2.09
C THR A 231 -0.25 -18.71 0.95
N ASP A 232 0.48 -19.04 -0.12
CA ASP A 232 0.60 -18.18 -1.30
C ASP A 232 -0.73 -18.02 -2.04
N ARG A 233 -1.52 -19.11 -2.15
CA ARG A 233 -2.86 -19.05 -2.75
C ARG A 233 -3.80 -18.20 -1.93
N GLY A 234 -3.75 -18.32 -0.59
CA GLY A 234 -4.51 -17.46 0.31
C GLY A 234 -4.12 -15.99 0.17
N ALA A 235 -2.83 -15.67 0.06
CA ALA A 235 -2.37 -14.31 -0.21
C ALA A 235 -2.89 -13.79 -1.55
N LEU A 236 -2.69 -14.55 -2.64
CA LEU A 236 -3.11 -14.16 -3.99
C LEU A 236 -4.60 -13.87 -4.05
N VAL A 237 -5.43 -14.81 -3.58
CA VAL A 237 -6.91 -14.66 -3.64
C VAL A 237 -7.37 -13.53 -2.73
N SER A 238 -6.89 -13.47 -1.47
CA SER A 238 -7.30 -12.42 -0.53
C SER A 238 -6.94 -11.02 -1.04
N ILE A 239 -5.73 -10.85 -1.60
CA ILE A 239 -5.29 -9.56 -2.15
C ILE A 239 -6.11 -9.20 -3.38
N PHE A 240 -6.19 -10.12 -4.35
CA PHE A 240 -6.90 -9.87 -5.60
C PHE A 240 -8.36 -9.47 -5.36
N VAL A 241 -9.09 -10.22 -4.53
CA VAL A 241 -10.49 -9.94 -4.22
C VAL A 241 -10.63 -8.67 -3.39
N ALA A 242 -9.76 -8.47 -2.37
CA ALA A 242 -9.80 -7.26 -1.55
C ALA A 242 -9.59 -5.98 -2.38
N VAL A 243 -8.61 -5.99 -3.31
CA VAL A 243 -8.32 -4.85 -4.18
C VAL A 243 -9.49 -4.59 -5.14
N ILE A 244 -9.99 -5.61 -5.84
CA ILE A 244 -11.15 -5.44 -6.73
C ILE A 244 -12.33 -4.85 -5.96
N VAL A 245 -12.71 -5.46 -4.83
CA VAL A 245 -13.89 -5.04 -4.08
C VAL A 245 -13.70 -3.63 -3.52
N ALA A 246 -12.60 -3.35 -2.84
CA ALA A 246 -12.41 -2.08 -2.18
C ALA A 246 -12.15 -0.94 -3.17
N GLN A 247 -11.26 -1.11 -4.14
CA GLN A 247 -10.93 -0.04 -5.10
C GLN A 247 -12.10 0.28 -6.01
N TYR A 248 -12.78 -0.76 -6.54
CA TYR A 248 -13.95 -0.54 -7.38
C TYR A 248 -15.09 0.14 -6.62
N ALA A 249 -15.32 -0.27 -5.35
CA ALA A 249 -16.31 0.40 -4.51
C ALA A 249 -15.94 1.88 -4.27
N MET A 250 -14.65 2.18 -4.00
CA MET A 250 -14.20 3.57 -3.81
C MET A 250 -14.40 4.41 -5.08
N TYR A 251 -14.05 3.88 -6.25
CA TYR A 251 -14.30 4.56 -7.52
C TYR A 251 -15.80 4.76 -7.76
N PHE A 252 -16.60 3.73 -7.51
CA PHE A 252 -18.06 3.80 -7.68
C PHE A 252 -18.68 4.91 -6.82
N PHE A 253 -18.35 4.96 -5.51
CA PHE A 253 -18.93 5.95 -4.61
C PHE A 253 -18.48 7.37 -4.95
N GLY A 254 -17.20 7.56 -5.32
CA GLY A 254 -16.71 8.86 -5.80
C GLY A 254 -17.46 9.32 -7.05
N GLY A 255 -17.55 8.44 -8.05
CA GLY A 255 -18.29 8.73 -9.29
C GLY A 255 -19.77 8.95 -9.06
N LEU A 256 -20.39 8.25 -8.11
CA LEU A 256 -21.79 8.44 -7.73
C LEU A 256 -22.05 9.85 -7.20
N GLY A 257 -21.16 10.38 -6.33
CA GLY A 257 -21.26 11.75 -5.82
C GLY A 257 -21.25 12.79 -6.94
N SER A 258 -20.30 12.64 -7.88
CA SER A 258 -20.22 13.49 -9.06
C SER A 258 -21.46 13.39 -9.98
N ALA A 259 -21.90 12.17 -10.27
CA ALA A 259 -22.99 11.95 -11.21
C ALA A 259 -24.35 12.40 -10.63
N ALA A 260 -24.59 12.20 -9.33
CA ALA A 260 -25.87 12.52 -8.71
C ALA A 260 -25.96 13.96 -8.21
N TYR A 261 -24.86 14.56 -7.75
CA TYR A 261 -24.86 15.86 -7.06
C TYR A 261 -23.91 16.89 -7.67
N GLY A 262 -23.11 16.53 -8.70
CA GLY A 262 -22.09 17.40 -9.28
C GLY A 262 -20.88 17.62 -8.38
N GLU A 263 -20.78 16.91 -7.23
CA GLU A 263 -19.71 17.10 -6.23
C GLU A 263 -18.71 15.91 -6.31
N PRO A 264 -17.46 16.17 -6.76
CA PRO A 264 -16.44 15.13 -6.86
C PRO A 264 -16.00 14.55 -5.53
N ASP A 265 -16.10 15.32 -4.45
CA ASP A 265 -15.82 14.82 -3.10
C ASP A 265 -17.07 14.20 -2.49
N PHE A 266 -17.10 12.88 -2.40
CA PHE A 266 -18.23 12.14 -1.87
C PHE A 266 -18.62 12.56 -0.45
N VAL A 267 -17.67 13.01 0.36
CA VAL A 267 -17.97 13.47 1.73
C VAL A 267 -18.67 14.82 1.70
N LEU A 268 -18.23 15.72 0.83
CA LEU A 268 -18.91 16.99 0.63
C LEU A 268 -20.31 16.78 0.04
N ALA A 269 -20.46 15.84 -0.89
CA ALA A 269 -21.80 15.45 -1.38
C ALA A 269 -22.72 14.98 -0.23
N LEU A 270 -22.21 14.21 0.73
CA LEU A 270 -22.96 13.84 1.93
C LEU A 270 -23.35 15.06 2.78
N TYR A 271 -22.47 16.05 2.89
CA TYR A 271 -22.77 17.29 3.64
C TYR A 271 -23.87 18.10 2.95
N GLU A 272 -23.84 18.23 1.63
CA GLU A 272 -24.89 18.89 0.83
C GLU A 272 -26.25 18.18 0.96
N MET A 273 -26.24 16.84 1.07
CA MET A 273 -27.45 16.05 1.35
C MET A 273 -27.98 16.24 2.78
N GLY A 274 -27.34 17.05 3.61
CA GLY A 274 -27.67 17.22 5.03
C GLY A 274 -27.22 16.05 5.92
N LEU A 275 -26.37 15.15 5.40
CA LEU A 275 -25.87 13.97 6.09
C LEU A 275 -24.51 14.19 6.76
N VAL A 276 -24.31 15.35 7.38
CA VAL A 276 -23.02 15.77 7.95
C VAL A 276 -22.48 14.77 8.95
N ALA A 277 -23.33 14.25 9.86
CA ALA A 277 -22.90 13.24 10.84
C ALA A 277 -22.48 11.93 10.19
N ALA A 278 -23.16 11.49 9.11
CA ALA A 278 -22.82 10.29 8.36
C ALA A 278 -21.50 10.47 7.59
N GLY A 279 -21.31 11.62 6.92
CA GLY A 279 -20.08 11.96 6.23
C GLY A 279 -18.88 12.07 7.18
N ALA A 280 -19.04 12.75 8.31
CA ALA A 280 -18.01 12.84 9.34
C ALA A 280 -17.67 11.45 9.93
N GLY A 281 -18.66 10.60 10.16
CA GLY A 281 -18.45 9.23 10.62
C GLY A 281 -17.69 8.37 9.60
N LEU A 282 -18.04 8.47 8.32
CA LEU A 282 -17.32 7.82 7.22
C LEU A 282 -15.83 8.22 7.21
N LEU A 283 -15.57 9.52 7.27
CA LEU A 283 -14.21 10.07 7.30
C LEU A 283 -13.41 9.57 8.49
N LEU A 284 -13.99 9.68 9.70
CA LEU A 284 -13.31 9.24 10.91
C LEU A 284 -12.88 7.79 10.80
N VAL A 285 -13.75 6.90 10.32
CA VAL A 285 -13.45 5.48 10.21
C VAL A 285 -12.47 5.20 9.07
N ALA A 286 -12.71 5.73 7.87
CA ALA A 286 -11.90 5.46 6.69
C ALA A 286 -10.48 6.04 6.82
N LEU A 287 -10.35 7.32 7.19
CA LEU A 287 -9.04 7.97 7.28
C LEU A 287 -8.28 7.57 8.54
N TRP A 288 -8.98 7.20 9.64
CA TRP A 288 -8.32 6.59 10.79
C TRP A 288 -7.62 5.28 10.41
N THR A 289 -8.34 4.35 9.79
CA THR A 289 -7.75 3.05 9.38
C THR A 289 -6.61 3.24 8.39
N THR A 290 -6.74 4.19 7.47
CA THR A 290 -5.68 4.54 6.52
C THR A 290 -4.44 5.09 7.22
N ASN A 291 -4.60 6.06 8.12
CA ASN A 291 -3.47 6.66 8.84
C ASN A 291 -2.74 5.65 9.73
N GLU A 292 -3.48 4.74 10.36
CA GLU A 292 -2.87 3.66 11.12
C GLU A 292 -2.02 2.74 10.24
N ASN A 293 -2.51 2.38 9.05
CA ASN A 293 -1.78 1.56 8.08
C ASN A 293 -0.53 2.27 7.54
N THR A 294 -0.63 3.56 7.19
CA THR A 294 0.52 4.34 6.72
C THR A 294 1.58 4.49 7.82
N ALA A 295 1.14 4.76 9.06
CA ALA A 295 2.04 4.86 10.22
C ALA A 295 2.78 3.53 10.50
N TYR A 296 2.09 2.42 10.38
CA TYR A 296 2.71 1.10 10.46
C TYR A 296 3.76 0.91 9.35
N ALA A 297 3.45 1.26 8.11
CA ALA A 297 4.32 1.05 6.96
C ALA A 297 5.61 1.90 7.05
N PHE A 298 5.51 3.20 7.40
CA PHE A 298 6.73 4.00 7.59
C PHE A 298 7.53 3.59 8.82
N GLY A 299 6.89 3.05 9.87
CA GLY A 299 7.57 2.46 11.00
C GLY A 299 8.46 1.28 10.61
N VAL A 300 7.93 0.35 9.80
CA VAL A 300 8.68 -0.80 9.26
C VAL A 300 9.81 -0.32 8.34
N ALA A 301 9.54 0.65 7.47
CA ALA A 301 10.57 1.21 6.58
C ALA A 301 11.68 1.92 7.35
N GLY A 302 11.35 2.66 8.40
CA GLY A 302 12.30 3.31 9.29
C GLY A 302 13.20 2.29 10.01
N SER A 303 12.64 1.18 10.46
CA SER A 303 13.43 0.07 11.07
C SER A 303 14.51 -0.43 10.12
N GLU A 304 14.21 -0.59 8.82
CA GLU A 304 15.23 -1.01 7.83
C GLU A 304 16.22 0.12 7.53
N LEU A 305 15.76 1.36 7.36
CA LEU A 305 16.63 2.50 7.06
C LEU A 305 17.74 2.66 8.09
N PHE A 306 17.38 2.55 9.37
CA PHE A 306 18.30 2.69 10.50
C PHE A 306 18.83 1.37 11.04
N SER A 307 18.38 0.23 10.51
CA SER A 307 18.78 -1.13 10.94
C SER A 307 18.49 -1.39 12.43
N VAL A 308 17.35 -0.93 12.94
CA VAL A 308 16.87 -1.10 14.32
C VAL A 308 15.67 -2.05 14.32
N ASN A 309 15.74 -3.13 15.10
CA ASN A 309 14.68 -4.14 15.18
C ASN A 309 13.54 -3.74 16.16
N ASP A 310 13.11 -2.49 16.06
CA ASP A 310 11.95 -1.94 16.76
C ASP A 310 11.39 -0.80 15.90
N LYS A 311 10.14 -0.93 15.44
CA LYS A 311 9.49 0.08 14.61
C LYS A 311 8.97 1.29 15.37
N ARG A 312 8.77 1.16 16.68
CA ARG A 312 8.08 2.15 17.53
C ARG A 312 8.68 3.56 17.47
N PRO A 313 10.01 3.76 17.58
CA PRO A 313 10.58 5.11 17.48
C PRO A 313 10.35 5.73 16.10
N PHE A 314 10.28 4.91 15.05
CA PHE A 314 10.04 5.40 13.69
C PHE A 314 8.57 5.69 13.44
N VAL A 315 7.64 4.97 14.08
CA VAL A 315 6.22 5.34 14.11
C VAL A 315 6.06 6.73 14.75
N ALA A 316 6.66 6.95 15.91
CA ALA A 316 6.56 8.25 16.59
C ALA A 316 7.21 9.39 15.78
N GLY A 317 8.44 9.19 15.28
CA GLY A 317 9.17 10.20 14.50
C GLY A 317 8.51 10.51 13.15
N GLY A 318 8.05 9.47 12.43
CA GLY A 318 7.35 9.62 11.16
C GLY A 318 5.99 10.31 11.33
N ALA A 319 5.24 10.00 12.39
CA ALA A 319 3.99 10.67 12.70
C ALA A 319 4.21 12.16 13.05
N ALA A 320 5.23 12.47 13.86
CA ALA A 320 5.60 13.86 14.14
C ALA A 320 5.94 14.64 12.86
N LEU A 321 6.73 14.05 11.96
CA LEU A 321 7.05 14.64 10.67
C LEU A 321 5.80 14.80 9.78
N GLY A 322 4.91 13.80 9.76
CA GLY A 322 3.65 13.86 9.03
C GLY A 322 2.70 14.95 9.56
N VAL A 323 2.65 15.15 10.88
CA VAL A 323 1.91 16.27 11.49
C VAL A 323 2.49 17.62 11.03
N VAL A 324 3.82 17.78 11.02
CA VAL A 324 4.46 18.98 10.50
C VAL A 324 4.08 19.23 9.04
N PHE A 325 4.15 18.21 8.19
CA PHE A 325 3.77 18.34 6.77
C PHE A 325 2.28 18.66 6.61
N ALA A 326 1.39 18.08 7.43
CA ALA A 326 -0.03 18.41 7.41
C ALA A 326 -0.28 19.88 7.76
N LEU A 327 0.44 20.42 8.75
CA LEU A 327 0.32 21.81 9.18
C LEU A 327 0.95 22.82 8.19
N THR A 328 1.91 22.38 7.36
CA THR A 328 2.58 23.23 6.36
C THR A 328 1.92 23.21 4.98
N GLY A 329 0.74 22.59 4.83
CA GLY A 329 -0.04 22.65 3.60
C GLY A 329 0.39 21.67 2.51
N ILE A 330 0.88 20.48 2.86
CA ILE A 330 1.23 19.42 1.87
C ILE A 330 0.05 19.10 0.94
N TYR A 331 -1.17 19.32 1.39
CA TYR A 331 -2.38 19.06 0.61
C TYR A 331 -2.43 19.92 -0.66
N GLU A 332 -1.92 21.16 -0.63
CA GLU A 332 -1.85 22.05 -1.80
C GLU A 332 -0.88 21.50 -2.88
N SER A 333 0.07 20.67 -2.48
CA SER A 333 1.06 20.04 -3.36
C SER A 333 0.69 18.58 -3.72
N LEU A 334 -0.56 18.16 -3.48
CA LEU A 334 -1.00 16.77 -3.66
C LEU A 334 -0.74 16.24 -5.08
N SER A 335 -1.04 17.03 -6.13
CA SER A 335 -0.81 16.62 -7.52
C SER A 335 0.66 16.33 -7.81
N THR A 336 1.58 17.18 -7.37
CA THR A 336 3.03 16.97 -7.50
C THR A 336 3.47 15.71 -6.74
N PHE A 337 2.95 15.51 -5.53
CA PHE A 337 3.21 14.31 -4.74
C PHE A 337 2.76 13.03 -5.45
N LEU A 338 1.54 13.03 -6.03
CA LEU A 338 1.02 11.88 -6.79
C LEU A 338 1.87 11.57 -8.04
N VAL A 339 2.32 12.59 -8.77
CA VAL A 339 3.22 12.40 -9.92
C VAL A 339 4.53 11.75 -9.49
N LEU A 340 5.15 12.23 -8.41
CA LEU A 340 6.36 11.61 -7.86
C LEU A 340 6.14 10.15 -7.47
N LEU A 341 5.02 9.85 -6.79
CA LEU A 341 4.67 8.48 -6.43
C LEU A 341 4.50 7.58 -7.64
N GLY A 342 3.73 8.02 -8.63
CA GLY A 342 3.47 7.28 -9.86
C GLY A 342 4.73 7.02 -10.69
N THR A 343 5.73 7.89 -10.56
CA THR A 343 6.99 7.80 -11.31
C THR A 343 8.02 6.87 -10.65
N PHE A 344 8.20 6.97 -9.33
CA PHE A 344 9.32 6.29 -8.65
C PHE A 344 8.94 4.97 -7.98
N VAL A 345 7.72 4.83 -7.48
CA VAL A 345 7.35 3.64 -6.68
C VAL A 345 7.00 2.42 -7.54
N PRO A 346 6.15 2.53 -8.59
CA PRO A 346 5.75 1.38 -9.40
C PRO A 346 6.91 0.65 -10.09
N PRO A 347 7.91 1.36 -10.68
CA PRO A 347 9.06 0.69 -11.29
C PRO A 347 9.88 -0.15 -10.30
N LEU A 348 9.91 0.25 -9.02
CA LEU A 348 10.54 -0.55 -7.97
C LEU A 348 9.86 -1.92 -7.82
N GLY A 349 8.53 -1.95 -7.80
CA GLY A 349 7.76 -3.19 -7.80
C GLY A 349 7.98 -4.01 -9.07
N GLY A 350 8.06 -3.36 -10.24
CA GLY A 350 8.41 -4.01 -11.51
C GLY A 350 9.77 -4.70 -11.45
N ALA A 351 10.82 -4.01 -10.96
CA ALA A 351 12.15 -4.58 -10.81
C ALA A 351 12.17 -5.76 -9.82
N ILE A 352 11.43 -5.68 -8.71
CA ILE A 352 11.26 -6.77 -7.75
C ILE A 352 10.60 -7.99 -8.42
N MET A 353 9.49 -7.77 -9.14
CA MET A 353 8.77 -8.86 -9.84
C MET A 353 9.65 -9.49 -10.92
N GLY A 354 10.35 -8.70 -11.72
CA GLY A 354 11.28 -9.20 -12.73
C GLY A 354 12.40 -10.03 -12.12
N GLN A 355 13.00 -9.55 -11.03
CA GLN A 355 14.05 -10.27 -10.33
C GLN A 355 13.52 -11.57 -9.70
N PHE A 356 12.35 -11.53 -9.07
CA PHE A 356 11.80 -12.70 -8.39
C PHE A 356 11.26 -13.75 -9.35
N TYR A 357 10.36 -13.36 -10.26
CA TYR A 357 9.66 -14.31 -11.12
C TYR A 357 10.50 -14.76 -12.32
N LEU A 358 11.23 -13.83 -12.96
CA LEU A 358 11.92 -14.11 -14.21
C LEU A 358 13.37 -14.53 -13.98
N VAL A 359 14.11 -13.91 -13.05
CA VAL A 359 15.49 -14.27 -12.75
C VAL A 359 15.57 -15.44 -11.77
N TRP A 360 14.88 -15.34 -10.63
CA TRP A 360 14.94 -16.36 -9.56
C TRP A 360 13.84 -17.43 -9.67
N ARG A 361 13.02 -17.39 -10.72
CA ARG A 361 11.97 -18.39 -11.00
C ARG A 361 11.03 -18.62 -9.80
N GLY A 362 10.68 -17.55 -9.11
CA GLY A 362 9.75 -17.57 -7.96
C GLY A 362 10.36 -18.07 -6.65
N ARG A 363 11.69 -18.08 -6.50
CA ARG A 363 12.39 -18.55 -5.31
C ARG A 363 13.44 -17.55 -4.86
N LEU A 364 13.50 -17.27 -3.55
CA LEU A 364 14.56 -16.41 -2.99
C LEU A 364 15.84 -17.20 -2.69
N PRO A 365 17.04 -16.63 -2.90
CA PRO A 365 18.30 -17.29 -2.58
C PRO A 365 18.45 -17.54 -1.08
N ARG A 366 18.53 -18.80 -0.64
CA ARG A 366 18.70 -19.20 0.78
C ARG A 366 19.97 -18.66 1.43
N ARG A 367 21.03 -18.47 0.66
CA ARG A 367 22.33 -17.96 1.14
C ARG A 367 22.25 -16.62 1.86
N HIS A 368 21.16 -15.88 1.67
CA HIS A 368 20.97 -14.57 2.29
C HIS A 368 20.17 -14.60 3.61
N LEU A 369 19.76 -15.80 4.06
CA LEU A 369 19.01 -15.94 5.30
C LEU A 369 19.87 -16.55 6.41
N THR A 370 19.83 -15.93 7.59
CA THR A 370 20.40 -16.51 8.82
C THR A 370 19.47 -17.57 9.39
N ARG A 371 19.99 -18.39 10.33
CA ARG A 371 19.16 -19.36 11.06
C ARG A 371 18.06 -18.71 11.90
N THR A 372 18.23 -17.45 12.26
CA THR A 372 17.27 -16.63 13.03
C THR A 372 16.29 -15.85 12.16
N GLY A 373 16.32 -16.02 10.83
CA GLY A 373 15.42 -15.33 9.91
C GLY A 373 15.88 -13.93 9.47
N GLY A 374 17.04 -13.45 9.94
CA GLY A 374 17.62 -12.19 9.49
C GLY A 374 18.32 -12.30 8.12
N LEU A 375 18.63 -11.17 7.50
CA LEU A 375 19.32 -11.10 6.21
C LEU A 375 20.83 -10.90 6.36
N THR A 376 21.63 -11.69 5.63
CA THR A 376 23.10 -11.63 5.65
C THR A 376 23.70 -11.85 4.27
N GLY A 377 24.99 -11.50 4.09
CA GLY A 377 25.74 -11.77 2.85
C GLY A 377 25.22 -11.05 1.62
N LEU A 378 24.43 -9.97 1.79
CA LEU A 378 23.90 -9.20 0.67
C LEU A 378 24.98 -8.30 0.05
N PRO A 379 25.04 -8.17 -1.30
CA PRO A 379 25.92 -7.23 -1.96
C PRO A 379 25.61 -5.78 -1.54
N ALA A 380 26.60 -4.89 -1.68
CA ALA A 380 26.35 -3.47 -1.43
C ALA A 380 25.27 -2.93 -2.39
N VAL A 381 25.41 -3.21 -3.69
CA VAL A 381 24.44 -2.89 -4.74
C VAL A 381 24.34 -4.08 -5.70
N ARG A 382 23.12 -4.47 -6.08
CA ARG A 382 22.88 -5.39 -7.19
C ARG A 382 22.59 -4.57 -8.45
N VAL A 383 23.66 -4.27 -9.19
CA VAL A 383 23.64 -3.33 -10.32
C VAL A 383 22.59 -3.69 -11.36
N SER A 384 22.43 -4.99 -11.70
CA SER A 384 21.44 -5.45 -12.70
C SER A 384 20.02 -5.04 -12.34
N CYS A 385 19.58 -5.30 -11.11
CA CYS A 385 18.23 -4.96 -10.66
C CYS A 385 18.06 -3.44 -10.48
N PHE A 386 19.11 -2.72 -10.05
CA PHE A 386 19.08 -1.28 -9.91
C PHE A 386 18.95 -0.57 -11.26
N VAL A 387 19.69 -1.02 -12.29
CA VAL A 387 19.55 -0.53 -13.67
C VAL A 387 18.16 -0.79 -14.24
N ALA A 388 17.60 -1.98 -14.00
CA ALA A 388 16.22 -2.28 -14.41
C ALA A 388 15.21 -1.32 -13.78
N TYR A 389 15.37 -1.02 -12.48
CA TYR A 389 14.56 -0.02 -11.78
C TYR A 389 14.69 1.37 -12.42
N LEU A 390 15.92 1.82 -12.70
CA LEU A 390 16.15 3.13 -13.33
C LEU A 390 15.55 3.23 -14.73
N LEU A 391 15.62 2.15 -15.54
CA LEU A 391 15.00 2.12 -16.86
C LEU A 391 13.46 2.23 -16.77
N GLY A 392 12.84 1.52 -15.84
CA GLY A 392 11.41 1.66 -15.58
C GLY A 392 11.03 3.06 -15.10
N THR A 393 11.84 3.65 -14.20
CA THR A 393 11.62 5.02 -13.71
C THR A 393 11.74 6.04 -14.84
N ALA A 394 12.76 5.91 -15.69
CA ALA A 394 12.94 6.79 -16.86
C ALA A 394 11.75 6.70 -17.83
N THR A 395 11.21 5.47 -18.04
CA THR A 395 10.03 5.28 -18.90
C THR A 395 8.77 5.88 -18.27
N ALA A 396 8.56 5.71 -16.96
CA ALA A 396 7.44 6.33 -16.26
C ALA A 396 7.54 7.86 -16.28
N SER A 397 8.75 8.41 -16.09
CA SER A 397 9.00 9.86 -16.20
C SER A 397 8.69 10.38 -17.59
N ALA A 398 9.13 9.67 -18.64
CA ALA A 398 8.84 10.04 -20.02
C ALA A 398 7.33 10.01 -20.31
N GLY A 399 6.63 8.98 -19.84
CA GLY A 399 5.17 8.89 -19.96
C GLY A 399 4.46 10.07 -19.28
N SER A 400 4.93 10.50 -18.10
CA SER A 400 4.36 11.65 -17.40
C SER A 400 4.68 13.00 -18.09
N VAL A 401 5.89 13.15 -18.64
CA VAL A 401 6.31 14.41 -19.27
C VAL A 401 5.68 14.60 -20.65
N PHE A 402 5.58 13.52 -21.42
CA PHE A 402 5.07 13.55 -22.79
C PHE A 402 3.57 13.18 -22.90
N ASP A 403 2.91 12.98 -21.77
CA ASP A 403 1.48 12.63 -21.66
C ASP A 403 1.08 11.44 -22.55
N PHE A 404 1.82 10.34 -22.47
CA PHE A 404 1.50 9.14 -23.24
C PHE A 404 1.38 7.89 -22.37
N GLY A 405 0.37 7.08 -22.66
CA GLY A 405 0.12 5.79 -22.00
C GLY A 405 -0.29 5.94 -20.54
N ILE A 406 0.13 4.98 -19.73
CA ILE A 406 -0.10 4.95 -18.27
C ILE A 406 1.26 4.84 -17.59
N PRO A 407 1.86 5.96 -17.11
CA PRO A 407 3.24 6.01 -16.61
C PRO A 407 3.59 4.92 -15.61
N ALA A 408 2.72 4.68 -14.62
CA ALA A 408 2.94 3.65 -13.60
C ALA A 408 3.03 2.24 -14.20
N VAL A 409 2.13 1.89 -15.12
CA VAL A 409 2.10 0.56 -15.78
C VAL A 409 3.32 0.38 -16.68
N GLN A 410 3.66 1.40 -17.47
CA GLN A 410 4.85 1.39 -18.33
C GLN A 410 6.11 1.17 -17.51
N GLY A 411 6.25 1.89 -16.39
CA GLY A 411 7.38 1.75 -15.47
C GLY A 411 7.49 0.35 -14.87
N ILE A 412 6.37 -0.24 -14.43
CA ILE A 412 6.31 -1.62 -13.93
C ILE A 412 6.77 -2.61 -15.00
N VAL A 413 6.18 -2.54 -16.19
CA VAL A 413 6.46 -3.50 -17.28
C VAL A 413 7.91 -3.41 -17.74
N VAL A 414 8.40 -2.18 -17.98
CA VAL A 414 9.79 -1.99 -18.45
C VAL A 414 10.78 -2.47 -17.39
N ALA A 415 10.58 -2.13 -16.11
CA ALA A 415 11.46 -2.59 -15.04
C ALA A 415 11.45 -4.13 -14.92
N ALA A 416 10.26 -4.75 -15.00
CA ALA A 416 10.13 -6.20 -14.90
C ALA A 416 10.83 -6.94 -16.05
N VAL A 417 10.66 -6.48 -17.29
CA VAL A 417 11.28 -7.08 -18.48
C VAL A 417 12.80 -6.77 -18.54
N ALA A 418 13.21 -5.58 -18.12
CA ALA A 418 14.63 -5.22 -18.08
C ALA A 418 15.43 -6.02 -17.03
N ALA A 419 14.82 -6.47 -15.93
CA ALA A 419 15.53 -7.18 -14.87
C ALA A 419 16.28 -8.43 -15.35
N PRO A 420 15.69 -9.41 -16.07
CA PRO A 420 16.40 -10.56 -16.60
C PRO A 420 17.43 -10.17 -17.67
N LEU A 421 17.16 -9.20 -18.53
CA LEU A 421 18.10 -8.73 -19.55
C LEU A 421 19.37 -8.13 -18.90
N CYS A 422 19.18 -7.24 -17.93
CA CYS A 422 20.27 -6.66 -17.16
C CYS A 422 21.02 -7.76 -16.37
N HIS A 423 20.32 -8.74 -15.81
CA HIS A 423 20.95 -9.84 -15.09
C HIS A 423 21.93 -10.61 -15.98
N VAL A 424 21.53 -11.02 -17.19
CA VAL A 424 22.37 -11.74 -18.16
C VAL A 424 23.56 -10.86 -18.61
N LEU A 425 23.33 -9.59 -18.92
CA LEU A 425 24.38 -8.69 -19.37
C LEU A 425 25.48 -8.46 -18.32
N PHE A 426 25.08 -8.24 -17.07
CA PHE A 426 26.03 -8.00 -15.98
C PHE A 426 26.68 -9.29 -15.46
N ALA A 427 26.02 -10.45 -15.53
CA ALA A 427 26.63 -11.75 -15.22
C ALA A 427 27.79 -12.07 -16.19
N ARG A 428 27.57 -11.89 -17.50
CA ARG A 428 28.61 -12.10 -18.53
C ARG A 428 29.84 -11.21 -18.31
N ARG A 429 29.65 -9.96 -17.89
CA ARG A 429 30.76 -9.03 -17.60
C ARG A 429 31.57 -9.39 -16.35
N SER A 430 30.94 -10.07 -15.37
CA SER A 430 31.59 -10.46 -14.12
C SER A 430 32.20 -11.87 -14.14
N GLY A 431 32.16 -12.59 -15.28
CA GLY A 431 32.65 -13.96 -15.40
C GLY A 431 31.87 -14.99 -14.57
N ARG A 432 30.65 -14.65 -14.10
CA ARG A 432 29.76 -15.51 -13.34
C ARG A 432 28.73 -16.12 -14.27
N THR A 433 28.35 -17.36 -14.00
CA THR A 433 27.20 -17.94 -14.70
C THR A 433 25.90 -17.39 -14.10
N PRO A 434 24.84 -17.18 -14.92
CA PRO A 434 23.53 -16.73 -14.43
C PRO A 434 22.93 -17.63 -13.33
N ASP A 435 23.34 -18.91 -13.30
CA ASP A 435 22.86 -19.92 -12.35
C ASP A 435 23.51 -19.83 -10.95
N ASP A 436 24.65 -19.15 -10.82
CA ASP A 436 25.32 -18.97 -9.51
C ASP A 436 24.46 -18.18 -8.51
N ASP A 437 23.54 -17.37 -8.99
CA ASP A 437 22.59 -16.62 -8.15
C ASP A 437 21.32 -17.43 -7.84
N ALA A 438 21.02 -18.49 -8.59
CA ALA A 438 19.82 -19.33 -8.44
C ALA A 438 20.07 -20.62 -7.62
N SER A 439 21.33 -21.02 -7.43
CA SER A 439 21.70 -22.23 -6.70
C SER A 439 21.50 -22.07 -5.19
N GLY A 440 20.36 -22.52 -4.69
CA GLY A 440 20.01 -22.50 -3.27
C GLY A 440 18.58 -22.03 -3.05
N SER A 441 17.59 -22.76 -3.59
CA SER A 441 16.18 -22.38 -3.49
C SER A 441 15.57 -22.70 -2.13
N PHE A 442 14.66 -21.82 -1.65
CA PHE A 442 13.67 -22.19 -0.67
C PHE A 442 12.73 -23.27 -1.25
N ALA A 443 12.93 -24.49 -0.86
CA ALA A 443 11.88 -25.48 -0.84
C ALA A 443 11.60 -25.73 0.64
N ASP A 444 10.35 -25.50 1.04
CA ASP A 444 9.79 -25.75 2.36
C ASP A 444 10.38 -24.93 3.52
N GLY A 445 9.50 -24.31 4.30
CA GLY A 445 9.84 -23.60 5.53
C GLY A 445 10.67 -24.47 6.48
N PRO A 446 11.28 -23.90 7.54
CA PRO A 446 12.07 -24.65 8.48
C PRO A 446 11.22 -25.82 9.00
N THR A 447 11.64 -27.06 8.67
CA THR A 447 11.06 -28.29 9.23
C THR A 447 11.08 -28.18 10.74
N PRO A 448 9.96 -28.42 11.45
CA PRO A 448 9.98 -28.53 12.89
C PRO A 448 10.96 -29.66 13.24
N ARG A 449 11.94 -29.38 14.09
CA ARG A 449 12.74 -30.46 14.71
C ARG A 449 11.76 -31.29 15.51
N THR A 450 11.53 -32.51 15.08
CA THR A 450 11.12 -33.59 15.97
C THR A 450 12.24 -33.73 17.00
N THR A 451 12.00 -33.23 18.20
CA THR A 451 12.74 -33.64 19.40
C THR A 451 12.36 -35.09 19.66
N GLU A 452 13.08 -36.02 19.03
CA GLU A 452 13.20 -37.36 19.57
C GLU A 452 13.95 -37.23 20.90
N GLN A 453 13.18 -37.12 21.97
CA GLN A 453 13.64 -37.45 23.32
C GLN A 453 13.94 -38.95 23.29
N LYS A 454 15.21 -39.33 23.17
CA LYS A 454 15.69 -40.64 23.58
C LYS A 454 15.46 -40.75 25.10
N ALA A 455 14.37 -41.42 25.43
CA ALA A 455 14.31 -42.14 26.71
C ALA A 455 15.26 -43.34 26.54
N GLY A 456 16.23 -43.42 27.38
CA GLY A 456 17.19 -44.50 27.41
C GLY A 456 17.91 -44.51 28.71
N ASP A 457 17.50 -45.44 29.55
CA ASP A 457 18.17 -46.09 30.70
C ASP A 457 18.66 -45.23 31.86
#